data_38bf5f273e0bb9d3b077c86cc08b1627
#
_entry.id   38bf5f273e0bb9d3b077c86cc08b1627
#
_cell.length_a   1.000
_cell.length_b   1.000
_cell.length_c   1.000
_cell.angle_alpha   90.00
_cell.angle_beta   90.00
_cell.angle_gamma   90.00
#
_symmetry.space_group_name_H-M   'P 1'
#
loop_
_entity.id
_entity.type
_entity.pdbx_description
1 polymer ?
#
loop_
_entity_poly.entity_id
_entity_poly.type
_entity_poly.pdbx_seq_one_letter_code
_entity_poly.pdbx_strand_id
1 'polypeptide(L)'
;EGDMSATGYRIGLVGATGQVGKEFLKILEEGPRRDLPIADLRLFASERSAGKVIHALGEDRVVHLATPDPDSFDGLDLVLTAIGDDLAKEFGPAIAQSGAVNVDKSNAWRMHPDVPLVVPEVNPEAAAGHHGIIAGPNCSTTQMVVALWPLHQTNPIRRVIVDTYQAVSGTGWRAVDELRAQNHAIATGGATEVQVYPHQIAEN
;
A
#
# COMPACT_ATOMS: atom_id res chain seq x y z
N GLU A 1 -28.21 -6.51 -19.26
CA GLU A 1 -28.15 -7.82 -18.55
C GLU A 1 -26.67 -8.17 -18.39
N GLY A 2 -26.07 -7.69 -17.29
CA GLY A 2 -24.68 -8.02 -16.95
C GLY A 2 -24.60 -9.43 -16.38
N ASP A 3 -23.67 -10.20 -16.88
CA ASP A 3 -23.37 -11.56 -16.43
C ASP A 3 -23.03 -11.56 -14.91
N MET A 4 -23.94 -12.06 -14.10
CA MET A 4 -23.81 -12.23 -12.66
C MET A 4 -23.15 -13.58 -12.30
N SER A 5 -22.17 -14.05 -13.07
CA SER A 5 -21.56 -15.38 -12.87
C SER A 5 -20.35 -15.45 -11.94
N ALA A 6 -19.84 -14.34 -11.42
CA ALA A 6 -18.78 -14.36 -10.40
C ALA A 6 -19.15 -13.48 -9.21
N THR A 7 -19.63 -14.10 -8.14
CA THR A 7 -19.90 -13.40 -6.88
C THR A 7 -18.58 -13.06 -6.17
N GLY A 8 -18.04 -11.85 -6.39
CA GLY A 8 -16.81 -11.40 -5.74
C GLY A 8 -16.26 -10.12 -6.35
N TYR A 9 -15.29 -9.51 -5.66
CA TYR A 9 -14.63 -8.29 -6.10
C TYR A 9 -13.51 -8.61 -7.09
N ARG A 10 -13.38 -7.76 -8.11
CA ARG A 10 -12.25 -7.74 -9.05
C ARG A 10 -11.24 -6.74 -8.54
N ILE A 11 -10.10 -7.23 -8.06
CA ILE A 11 -9.12 -6.44 -7.34
C ILE A 11 -7.85 -6.26 -8.19
N GLY A 12 -7.34 -5.04 -8.27
CA GLY A 12 -6.03 -4.71 -8.78
C GLY A 12 -5.03 -4.43 -7.66
N LEU A 13 -3.77 -4.84 -7.83
CA LEU A 13 -2.68 -4.51 -6.93
C LEU A 13 -1.54 -3.87 -7.70
N VAL A 14 -1.37 -2.56 -7.57
CA VAL A 14 -0.26 -1.81 -8.15
C VAL A 14 0.89 -1.76 -7.16
N GLY A 15 2.07 -2.23 -7.59
CA GLY A 15 3.22 -2.45 -6.73
C GLY A 15 3.29 -3.86 -6.15
N ALA A 16 2.72 -4.86 -6.83
CA ALA A 16 2.59 -6.24 -6.37
C ALA A 16 3.91 -6.92 -6.00
N THR A 17 5.03 -6.53 -6.61
CA THR A 17 6.36 -7.09 -6.32
C THR A 17 7.11 -6.38 -5.19
N GLY A 18 6.56 -5.26 -4.69
CA GLY A 18 7.09 -4.52 -3.55
C GLY A 18 6.84 -5.21 -2.21
N GLN A 19 7.46 -4.72 -1.14
CA GLN A 19 7.29 -5.30 0.21
C GLN A 19 5.83 -5.24 0.67
N VAL A 20 5.19 -4.07 0.53
CA VAL A 20 3.77 -3.90 0.92
C VAL A 20 2.85 -4.76 0.05
N GLY A 21 3.13 -4.85 -1.27
CA GLY A 21 2.35 -5.69 -2.18
C GLY A 21 2.38 -7.16 -1.79
N LYS A 22 3.57 -7.68 -1.44
CA LYS A 22 3.73 -9.06 -0.97
C LYS A 22 2.98 -9.34 0.33
N GLU A 23 3.04 -8.41 1.30
CA GLU A 23 2.29 -8.54 2.54
C GLU A 23 0.78 -8.48 2.30
N PHE A 24 0.33 -7.66 1.35
CA PHE A 24 -1.08 -7.63 0.97
C PHE A 24 -1.56 -8.99 0.42
N LEU A 25 -0.81 -9.59 -0.50
CA LEU A 25 -1.12 -10.93 -1.03
C LEU A 25 -1.19 -11.97 0.09
N LYS A 26 -0.22 -11.96 1.00
CA LYS A 26 -0.20 -12.84 2.16
C LYS A 26 -1.43 -12.63 3.07
N ILE A 27 -1.85 -11.39 3.30
CA ILE A 27 -3.05 -11.09 4.09
C ILE A 27 -4.31 -11.63 3.42
N LEU A 28 -4.40 -11.57 2.09
CA LEU A 28 -5.54 -12.13 1.36
C LEU A 28 -5.60 -13.67 1.48
N GLU A 29 -4.45 -14.35 1.52
CA GLU A 29 -4.38 -15.81 1.60
C GLU A 29 -4.56 -16.34 3.02
N GLU A 30 -3.88 -15.74 3.99
CA GLU A 30 -3.72 -16.27 5.35
C GLU A 30 -4.37 -15.39 6.42
N GLY A 31 -4.70 -14.14 6.07
CA GLY A 31 -5.15 -13.13 7.00
C GLY A 31 -6.62 -13.28 7.45
N PRO A 32 -7.08 -12.40 8.35
CA PRO A 32 -8.44 -12.40 8.85
C PRO A 32 -9.50 -12.03 7.80
N ARG A 33 -9.10 -11.57 6.62
CA ARG A 33 -9.96 -11.24 5.47
C ARG A 33 -9.85 -12.24 4.32
N ARG A 34 -9.34 -13.44 4.58
CA ARG A 34 -9.25 -14.52 3.59
C ARG A 34 -10.61 -14.97 3.03
N ASP A 35 -11.69 -14.63 3.70
CA ASP A 35 -13.07 -14.86 3.31
C ASP A 35 -13.66 -13.76 2.42
N LEU A 36 -12.87 -12.71 2.10
CA LEU A 36 -13.29 -11.71 1.13
C LEU A 36 -13.52 -12.38 -0.23
N PRO A 37 -14.73 -12.30 -0.79
CA PRO A 37 -15.01 -12.92 -2.06
C PRO A 37 -14.23 -12.17 -3.16
N ILE A 38 -13.24 -12.83 -3.76
CA ILE A 38 -12.42 -12.28 -4.85
C ILE A 38 -12.76 -13.06 -6.12
N ALA A 39 -13.33 -12.38 -7.11
CA ALA A 39 -13.65 -12.94 -8.41
C ALA A 39 -12.45 -12.87 -9.37
N ASP A 40 -11.62 -11.82 -9.27
CA ASP A 40 -10.40 -11.66 -10.05
C ASP A 40 -9.35 -10.89 -9.26
N LEU A 41 -8.08 -11.22 -9.47
CA LEU A 41 -6.94 -10.50 -8.90
C LEU A 41 -5.93 -10.23 -10.01
N ARG A 42 -5.73 -8.95 -10.35
CA ARG A 42 -4.71 -8.51 -11.32
C ARG A 42 -3.55 -7.85 -10.62
N LEU A 43 -2.35 -8.28 -10.98
CA LEU A 43 -1.10 -7.81 -10.39
C LEU A 43 -0.39 -6.87 -11.36
N PHE A 44 0.00 -5.69 -10.87
CA PHE A 44 0.69 -4.67 -11.67
C PHE A 44 2.02 -4.28 -11.01
N ALA A 45 3.06 -4.11 -11.82
CA ALA A 45 4.35 -3.62 -11.37
C ALA A 45 5.09 -2.86 -12.48
N SER A 46 6.27 -2.33 -12.16
CA SER A 46 7.13 -1.66 -13.12
C SER A 46 7.64 -2.64 -14.20
N GLU A 47 8.13 -2.09 -15.30
CA GLU A 47 8.72 -2.82 -16.43
C GLU A 47 9.73 -3.90 -15.99
N ARG A 48 10.56 -3.61 -14.98
CA ARG A 48 11.51 -4.58 -14.40
C ARG A 48 10.86 -5.88 -13.90
N SER A 49 9.59 -5.84 -13.57
CA SER A 49 8.85 -6.97 -12.97
C SER A 49 7.66 -7.44 -13.80
N ALA A 50 7.29 -6.72 -14.84
CA ALA A 50 6.26 -7.15 -15.79
C ALA A 50 6.66 -8.49 -16.44
N GLY A 51 5.67 -9.35 -16.65
CA GLY A 51 5.87 -10.70 -17.17
C GLY A 51 6.31 -11.76 -16.16
N LYS A 52 6.68 -11.36 -14.92
CA LYS A 52 6.93 -12.35 -13.86
C LYS A 52 5.63 -13.04 -13.46
N VAL A 53 5.75 -14.27 -12.98
CA VAL A 53 4.64 -15.03 -12.41
C VAL A 53 4.75 -15.00 -10.90
N ILE A 54 3.63 -14.72 -10.24
CA ILE A 54 3.49 -14.78 -8.78
C ILE A 54 2.36 -15.77 -8.46
N HIS A 55 2.63 -16.74 -7.60
CA HIS A 55 1.59 -17.60 -7.06
C HIS A 55 0.81 -16.82 -6.00
N ALA A 56 -0.49 -16.67 -6.19
CA ALA A 56 -1.37 -15.95 -5.25
C ALA A 56 -2.81 -16.47 -5.36
N LEU A 57 -3.44 -16.69 -4.21
CA LEU A 57 -4.80 -17.23 -4.08
C LEU A 57 -4.98 -18.58 -4.79
N GLY A 58 -3.95 -19.46 -4.69
CA GLY A 58 -3.97 -20.79 -5.26
C GLY A 58 -3.74 -20.87 -6.76
N GLU A 59 -3.39 -19.76 -7.43
CA GLU A 59 -3.17 -19.69 -8.88
C GLU A 59 -1.88 -18.93 -9.23
N ASP A 60 -1.31 -19.29 -10.36
CA ASP A 60 -0.20 -18.55 -10.96
C ASP A 60 -0.72 -17.35 -11.74
N ARG A 61 -0.28 -16.15 -11.36
CA ARG A 61 -0.73 -14.87 -11.91
C ARG A 61 0.42 -14.13 -12.57
N VAL A 62 0.21 -13.71 -13.81
CA VAL A 62 1.19 -12.89 -14.53
C VAL A 62 1.12 -11.45 -14.00
N VAL A 63 2.27 -10.86 -13.73
CA VAL A 63 2.39 -9.46 -13.36
C VAL A 63 2.33 -8.60 -14.62
N HIS A 64 1.33 -7.74 -14.73
CA HIS A 64 1.16 -6.80 -15.84
C HIS A 64 2.06 -5.56 -15.65
N LEU A 65 2.41 -4.91 -16.76
CA LEU A 65 3.03 -3.60 -16.71
C LEU A 65 2.04 -2.58 -16.11
N ALA A 66 2.46 -1.88 -15.08
CA ALA A 66 1.69 -0.78 -14.51
C ALA A 66 1.83 0.47 -15.40
N THR A 67 0.73 0.95 -15.93
CA THR A 67 0.63 2.23 -16.66
C THR A 67 -0.48 3.08 -16.06
N PRO A 68 -0.30 4.42 -15.95
CA PRO A 68 -1.34 5.32 -15.46
C PRO A 68 -2.38 5.62 -16.56
N ASP A 69 -2.93 4.57 -17.13
CA ASP A 69 -3.94 4.59 -18.18
C ASP A 69 -5.24 3.98 -17.62
N PRO A 70 -6.38 4.67 -17.66
CA PRO A 70 -7.66 4.14 -17.20
C PRO A 70 -8.00 2.77 -17.77
N ASP A 71 -7.74 2.54 -19.06
CA ASP A 71 -8.02 1.26 -19.73
C ASP A 71 -7.29 0.06 -19.09
N SER A 72 -6.13 0.31 -18.45
CA SER A 72 -5.39 -0.72 -17.72
C SER A 72 -6.16 -1.30 -16.53
N PHE A 73 -7.12 -0.55 -16.00
CA PHE A 73 -7.89 -0.90 -14.81
C PHE A 73 -9.36 -1.24 -15.12
N ASP A 74 -9.72 -1.30 -16.39
CA ASP A 74 -11.08 -1.62 -16.82
C ASP A 74 -11.60 -2.89 -16.18
N GLY A 75 -12.84 -2.79 -15.70
CA GLY A 75 -13.54 -3.90 -15.09
C GLY A 75 -13.05 -4.26 -13.69
N LEU A 76 -12.13 -3.53 -13.07
CA LEU A 76 -11.80 -3.68 -11.65
C LEU A 76 -12.79 -2.90 -10.78
N ASP A 77 -13.06 -3.44 -9.59
CA ASP A 77 -13.90 -2.78 -8.59
C ASP A 77 -13.04 -1.98 -7.60
N LEU A 78 -11.89 -2.55 -7.21
CA LEU A 78 -10.96 -1.97 -6.25
C LEU A 78 -9.54 -2.07 -6.79
N VAL A 79 -8.74 -1.04 -6.58
CA VAL A 79 -7.29 -1.08 -6.84
C VAL A 79 -6.54 -0.63 -5.59
N LEU A 80 -5.67 -1.49 -5.07
CA LEU A 80 -4.75 -1.14 -4.01
C LEU A 80 -3.45 -0.62 -4.60
N THR A 81 -3.06 0.61 -4.24
CA THR A 81 -1.80 1.23 -4.67
C THR A 81 -0.78 1.22 -3.54
N ALA A 82 0.37 0.54 -3.80
CA ALA A 82 1.51 0.42 -2.89
C ALA A 82 2.81 0.86 -3.61
N ILE A 83 2.82 2.11 -4.08
CA ILE A 83 3.90 2.74 -4.86
C ILE A 83 4.32 4.07 -4.24
N GLY A 84 5.38 4.68 -4.76
CA GLY A 84 5.86 5.98 -4.27
C GLY A 84 4.94 7.14 -4.65
N ASP A 85 5.07 8.25 -3.91
CA ASP A 85 4.16 9.40 -3.96
C ASP A 85 4.00 10.00 -5.37
N ASP A 86 5.07 10.13 -6.13
CA ASP A 86 5.01 10.73 -7.46
C ASP A 86 4.20 9.89 -8.44
N LEU A 87 4.43 8.58 -8.44
CA LEU A 87 3.62 7.65 -9.24
C LEU A 87 2.17 7.60 -8.75
N ALA A 88 1.93 7.65 -7.44
CA ALA A 88 0.58 7.64 -6.90
C ALA A 88 -0.27 8.82 -7.37
N LYS A 89 0.35 10.00 -7.61
CA LYS A 89 -0.34 11.17 -8.18
C LYS A 89 -0.80 10.96 -9.62
N GLU A 90 -0.07 10.14 -10.39
CA GLU A 90 -0.43 9.80 -11.77
C GLU A 90 -1.46 8.67 -11.81
N PHE A 91 -1.25 7.63 -11.01
CA PHE A 91 -2.11 6.45 -10.99
C PHE A 91 -3.48 6.69 -10.36
N GLY A 92 -3.55 7.48 -9.30
CA GLY A 92 -4.80 7.73 -8.57
C GLY A 92 -5.93 8.23 -9.47
N PRO A 93 -5.75 9.32 -10.25
CA PRO A 93 -6.75 9.80 -11.18
C PRO A 93 -7.09 8.80 -12.30
N ALA A 94 -6.11 8.08 -12.85
CA ALA A 94 -6.33 7.09 -13.89
C ALA A 94 -7.21 5.93 -13.39
N ILE A 95 -6.94 5.42 -12.19
CA ILE A 95 -7.75 4.39 -11.55
C ILE A 95 -9.17 4.89 -11.28
N ALA A 96 -9.32 6.10 -10.74
CA ALA A 96 -10.64 6.68 -10.49
C ALA A 96 -11.46 6.87 -11.78
N GLN A 97 -10.80 7.24 -12.89
CA GLN A 97 -11.45 7.38 -14.21
C GLN A 97 -11.91 6.05 -14.79
N SER A 98 -11.25 4.93 -14.50
CA SER A 98 -11.71 3.59 -14.93
C SER A 98 -12.99 3.13 -14.22
N GLY A 99 -13.41 3.87 -13.18
CA GLY A 99 -14.56 3.51 -12.34
C GLY A 99 -14.20 2.65 -11.13
N ALA A 100 -12.95 2.21 -11.00
CA ALA A 100 -12.46 1.50 -9.82
C ALA A 100 -12.21 2.47 -8.65
N VAL A 101 -12.33 1.97 -7.42
CA VAL A 101 -11.93 2.71 -6.23
C VAL A 101 -10.47 2.44 -5.91
N ASN A 102 -9.65 3.49 -5.92
CA ASN A 102 -8.24 3.41 -5.50
C ASN A 102 -8.10 3.51 -3.99
N VAL A 103 -7.53 2.49 -3.36
CA VAL A 103 -7.11 2.53 -1.95
C VAL A 103 -5.60 2.77 -1.92
N ASP A 104 -5.21 4.00 -1.63
CA ASP A 104 -3.83 4.47 -1.74
C ASP A 104 -3.07 4.41 -0.42
N LYS A 105 -1.87 3.85 -0.45
CA LYS A 105 -0.98 3.73 0.72
C LYS A 105 0.17 4.75 0.73
N SER A 106 0.28 5.58 -0.31
CA SER A 106 1.29 6.64 -0.40
C SER A 106 0.97 7.81 0.52
N ASN A 107 1.86 8.80 0.55
CA ASN A 107 1.60 10.07 1.23
C ASN A 107 0.89 11.09 0.32
N ALA A 108 0.79 10.81 -0.99
CA ALA A 108 0.36 11.75 -2.00
C ALA A 108 -1.02 12.37 -1.74
N TRP A 109 -1.95 11.56 -1.22
CA TRP A 109 -3.37 11.93 -1.10
C TRP A 109 -3.82 12.26 0.33
N ARG A 110 -2.98 12.00 1.34
CA ARG A 110 -3.38 12.11 2.76
C ARG A 110 -3.85 13.49 3.18
N MET A 111 -3.30 14.54 2.59
CA MET A 111 -3.66 15.93 2.90
C MET A 111 -4.51 16.58 1.81
N HIS A 112 -4.98 15.80 0.81
CA HIS A 112 -5.85 16.33 -0.24
C HIS A 112 -7.27 16.53 0.32
N PRO A 113 -7.88 17.74 0.16
CA PRO A 113 -9.16 18.07 0.80
C PRO A 113 -10.33 17.19 0.33
N ASP A 114 -10.28 16.71 -0.91
CA ASP A 114 -11.36 15.90 -1.51
C ASP A 114 -11.11 14.39 -1.41
N VAL A 115 -10.07 13.96 -0.71
CA VAL A 115 -9.72 12.54 -0.53
C VAL A 115 -9.85 12.17 0.94
N PRO A 116 -10.76 11.26 1.31
CA PRO A 116 -10.91 10.85 2.68
C PRO A 116 -9.69 10.05 3.16
N LEU A 117 -9.19 10.41 4.34
CA LEU A 117 -8.15 9.67 5.06
C LEU A 117 -8.82 8.70 6.02
N VAL A 118 -8.72 7.39 5.76
CA VAL A 118 -9.56 6.38 6.41
C VAL A 118 -8.74 5.35 7.18
N VAL A 119 -9.17 5.10 8.41
CA VAL A 119 -8.84 3.91 9.19
C VAL A 119 -10.16 3.22 9.52
N PRO A 120 -10.46 2.04 8.95
CA PRO A 120 -11.78 1.41 9.05
C PRO A 120 -12.28 1.19 10.49
N GLU A 121 -11.38 0.94 11.43
CA GLU A 121 -11.72 0.76 12.86
C GLU A 121 -12.02 2.07 13.59
N VAL A 122 -11.72 3.22 12.98
CA VAL A 122 -11.83 4.55 13.62
C VAL A 122 -12.89 5.41 12.97
N ASN A 123 -12.87 5.50 11.64
CA ASN A 123 -13.75 6.40 10.87
C ASN A 123 -14.21 5.77 9.53
N PRO A 124 -14.83 4.57 9.54
CA PRO A 124 -15.25 3.87 8.31
C PRO A 124 -16.22 4.68 7.45
N GLU A 125 -17.08 5.50 8.09
CA GLU A 125 -18.06 6.35 7.43
C GLU A 125 -17.42 7.39 6.50
N ALA A 126 -16.19 7.82 6.77
CA ALA A 126 -15.47 8.76 5.92
C ALA A 126 -15.22 8.20 4.50
N ALA A 127 -15.15 6.87 4.38
CA ALA A 127 -14.98 6.23 3.08
C ALA A 127 -16.12 6.55 2.11
N ALA A 128 -17.35 6.76 2.60
CA ALA A 128 -18.50 7.08 1.74
C ALA A 128 -18.35 8.42 0.99
N GLY A 129 -17.47 9.30 1.45
CA GLY A 129 -17.19 10.59 0.81
C GLY A 129 -16.13 10.54 -0.29
N HIS A 130 -15.69 9.36 -0.72
CA HIS A 130 -14.64 9.27 -1.74
C HIS A 130 -15.15 9.68 -3.13
N HIS A 131 -14.25 10.24 -3.93
CA HIS A 131 -14.42 10.52 -5.35
C HIS A 131 -13.49 9.63 -6.20
N GLY A 132 -13.48 8.32 -5.90
CA GLY A 132 -12.64 7.33 -6.57
C GLY A 132 -11.30 7.06 -5.89
N ILE A 133 -10.88 7.88 -4.90
CA ILE A 133 -9.64 7.67 -4.15
C ILE A 133 -9.93 7.69 -2.64
N ILE A 134 -9.35 6.72 -1.92
CA ILE A 134 -9.36 6.64 -0.45
C ILE A 134 -7.90 6.55 0.00
N ALA A 135 -7.46 7.45 0.87
CA ALA A 135 -6.11 7.45 1.41
C ALA A 135 -6.03 6.67 2.74
N GLY A 136 -5.00 5.83 2.87
CA GLY A 136 -4.62 5.25 4.15
C GLY A 136 -3.53 6.09 4.84
N PRO A 137 -3.58 6.25 6.17
CA PRO A 137 -2.55 6.99 6.88
C PRO A 137 -1.21 6.25 6.91
N ASN A 138 -0.20 6.88 7.51
CA ASN A 138 1.09 6.26 7.74
C ASN A 138 0.93 4.98 8.57
N CYS A 139 1.80 3.98 8.33
CA CYS A 139 1.71 2.66 8.96
C CYS A 139 1.76 2.72 10.49
N SER A 140 2.66 3.51 11.09
CA SER A 140 2.73 3.68 12.54
C SER A 140 1.52 4.47 13.09
N THR A 141 1.01 5.46 12.33
CA THR A 141 -0.20 6.18 12.70
C THR A 141 -1.42 5.26 12.74
N THR A 142 -1.60 4.40 11.74
CA THR A 142 -2.71 3.42 11.72
C THR A 142 -2.70 2.57 12.98
N GLN A 143 -1.57 1.97 13.34
CA GLN A 143 -1.45 1.13 14.54
C GLN A 143 -1.78 1.91 15.81
N MET A 144 -1.25 3.13 15.93
CA MET A 144 -1.48 4.00 17.08
C MET A 144 -2.95 4.35 17.25
N VAL A 145 -3.61 4.82 16.19
CA VAL A 145 -5.01 5.28 16.30
C VAL A 145 -5.97 4.13 16.57
N VAL A 146 -5.74 2.96 15.98
CA VAL A 146 -6.54 1.76 16.27
C VAL A 146 -6.42 1.36 17.73
N ALA A 147 -5.21 1.41 18.31
CA ALA A 147 -5.00 1.08 19.72
C ALA A 147 -5.59 2.13 20.67
N LEU A 148 -5.53 3.42 20.31
CA LEU A 148 -6.00 4.52 21.15
C LEU A 148 -7.50 4.78 21.02
N TRP A 149 -8.14 4.37 19.94
CA TRP A 149 -9.55 4.69 19.68
C TRP A 149 -10.51 4.23 20.76
N PRO A 150 -10.48 2.98 21.25
CA PRO A 150 -11.36 2.55 22.35
C PRO A 150 -11.18 3.38 23.64
N LEU A 151 -9.94 3.78 23.92
CA LEU A 151 -9.63 4.63 25.06
C LEU A 151 -10.20 6.04 24.87
N HIS A 152 -10.03 6.60 23.66
CA HIS A 152 -10.54 7.93 23.33
C HIS A 152 -12.07 8.02 23.40
N GLN A 153 -12.77 6.97 22.99
CA GLN A 153 -14.23 6.90 23.08
C GLN A 153 -14.74 6.94 24.53
N THR A 154 -14.01 6.32 25.44
CA THR A 154 -14.39 6.26 26.87
C THR A 154 -13.93 7.50 27.62
N ASN A 155 -12.71 7.96 27.35
CA ASN A 155 -12.11 9.12 28.00
C ASN A 155 -11.31 9.93 26.97
N PRO A 156 -11.84 11.05 26.47
CA PRO A 156 -11.24 11.81 25.37
C PRO A 156 -9.79 12.20 25.62
N ILE A 157 -8.91 11.66 24.79
CA ILE A 157 -7.48 11.95 24.81
C ILE A 157 -7.26 13.39 24.33
N ARG A 158 -6.57 14.19 25.11
CA ARG A 158 -6.28 15.60 24.79
C ARG A 158 -4.93 15.81 24.11
N ARG A 159 -3.97 14.93 24.39
CA ARG A 159 -2.61 15.01 23.83
C ARG A 159 -1.98 13.63 23.79
N VAL A 160 -1.26 13.36 22.69
CA VAL A 160 -0.41 12.18 22.53
C VAL A 160 1.03 12.65 22.35
N ILE A 161 1.96 12.04 23.08
CA ILE A 161 3.41 12.16 22.86
C ILE A 161 3.85 10.75 22.45
N VAL A 162 4.51 10.64 21.30
CA VAL A 162 4.88 9.35 20.72
C VAL A 162 6.27 9.40 20.09
N ASP A 163 7.05 8.36 20.39
CA ASP A 163 8.30 8.06 19.70
C ASP A 163 8.13 6.73 18.96
N THR A 164 8.65 6.64 17.74
CA THR A 164 8.49 5.45 16.89
C THR A 164 9.83 4.87 16.49
N TYR A 165 9.92 3.53 16.54
CA TYR A 165 11.01 2.75 16.00
C TYR A 165 10.49 2.01 14.77
N GLN A 166 11.00 2.38 13.59
CA GLN A 166 10.48 1.88 12.33
C GLN A 166 11.55 1.16 11.52
N ALA A 167 11.16 0.04 10.91
CA ALA A 167 12.02 -0.68 9.99
C ALA A 167 12.25 0.12 8.70
N VAL A 168 13.44 0.07 8.14
CA VAL A 168 13.80 0.72 6.86
C VAL A 168 12.99 0.19 5.67
N SER A 169 12.42 -1.01 5.78
CA SER A 169 11.56 -1.61 4.75
C SER A 169 10.33 -0.77 4.40
N GLY A 170 9.86 0.07 5.33
CA GLY A 170 8.80 1.05 5.08
C GLY A 170 9.15 2.12 4.05
N THR A 171 10.43 2.43 3.88
CA THR A 171 10.95 3.34 2.84
C THR A 171 11.18 2.62 1.49
N GLY A 172 11.14 1.28 1.49
CA GLY A 172 11.25 0.46 0.30
C GLY A 172 12.58 -0.30 0.19
N TRP A 173 12.72 -1.08 -0.88
CA TRP A 173 13.85 -2.00 -1.06
C TRP A 173 15.22 -1.30 -1.11
N ARG A 174 15.30 -0.07 -1.66
CA ARG A 174 16.54 0.71 -1.72
C ARG A 174 17.08 1.02 -0.32
N ALA A 175 16.20 1.34 0.63
CA ALA A 175 16.59 1.59 2.01
C ALA A 175 17.08 0.31 2.71
N VAL A 176 16.48 -0.83 2.40
CA VAL A 176 16.95 -2.13 2.90
C VAL A 176 18.32 -2.47 2.36
N ASP A 177 18.57 -2.22 1.07
CA ASP A 177 19.88 -2.46 0.44
C ASP A 177 20.94 -1.50 0.97
N GLU A 178 20.60 -0.22 1.18
CA GLU A 178 21.51 0.75 1.81
C GLU A 178 21.91 0.30 3.22
N LEU A 179 20.93 -0.10 4.06
CA LEU A 179 21.23 -0.61 5.41
C LEU A 179 22.15 -1.83 5.36
N ARG A 180 21.92 -2.78 4.44
CA ARG A 180 22.77 -3.97 4.29
C ARG A 180 24.18 -3.62 3.85
N ALA A 181 24.32 -2.71 2.88
CA ALA A 181 25.60 -2.24 2.39
C ALA A 181 26.40 -1.53 3.49
N GLN A 182 25.76 -0.66 4.26
CA GLN A 182 26.38 0.03 5.39
C GLN A 182 26.80 -0.95 6.49
N ASN A 183 25.96 -1.91 6.87
CA ASN A 183 26.31 -2.94 7.84
C ASN A 183 27.52 -3.77 7.38
N HIS A 184 27.58 -4.12 6.09
CA HIS A 184 28.73 -4.84 5.53
C HIS A 184 30.00 -3.97 5.56
N ALA A 185 29.91 -2.71 5.16
CA ALA A 185 31.03 -1.77 5.21
C ALA A 185 31.59 -1.63 6.63
N ILE A 186 30.72 -1.42 7.63
CA ILE A 186 31.12 -1.33 9.04
C ILE A 186 31.82 -2.62 9.49
N ALA A 187 31.23 -3.79 9.21
CA ALA A 187 31.80 -5.08 9.60
C ALA A 187 33.17 -5.37 8.97
N THR A 188 33.45 -4.76 7.81
CA THR A 188 34.73 -4.95 7.09
C THR A 188 35.72 -3.78 7.28
N GLY A 189 35.37 -2.80 8.11
CA GLY A 189 36.19 -1.60 8.35
C GLY A 189 36.23 -0.60 7.18
N GLY A 190 35.25 -0.68 6.29
CA GLY A 190 35.09 0.23 5.14
C GLY A 190 34.28 1.50 5.49
N ALA A 191 34.22 2.44 4.54
CA ALA A 191 33.42 3.65 4.65
C ALA A 191 31.96 3.36 4.30
N THR A 192 31.02 3.97 5.04
CA THR A 192 29.58 3.92 4.73
C THR A 192 29.19 5.00 3.72
N GLU A 193 28.31 4.66 2.80
CA GLU A 193 27.71 5.60 1.87
C GLU A 193 26.24 5.84 2.21
N VAL A 194 25.75 7.05 2.02
CA VAL A 194 24.34 7.45 2.19
C VAL A 194 23.75 7.79 0.83
N GLN A 195 22.60 7.19 0.49
CA GLN A 195 21.95 7.34 -0.82
C GLN A 195 20.45 7.60 -0.70
N VAL A 196 19.77 6.93 0.22
CA VAL A 196 18.32 7.02 0.43
C VAL A 196 18.00 7.95 1.60
N TYR A 197 18.73 7.82 2.68
CA TYR A 197 18.59 8.67 3.85
C TYR A 197 19.62 9.81 3.83
N PRO A 198 19.35 10.93 4.52
CA PRO A 198 20.31 12.04 4.60
C PRO A 198 21.51 11.74 5.52
N HIS A 199 21.42 10.67 6.29
CA HIS A 199 22.43 10.23 7.25
C HIS A 199 22.60 8.71 7.23
N GLN A 200 23.71 8.21 7.78
CA GLN A 200 23.93 6.78 7.99
C GLN A 200 22.75 6.19 8.77
N ILE A 201 22.22 5.07 8.28
CA ILE A 201 21.10 4.38 8.92
C ILE A 201 21.55 3.14 9.70
N ALA A 202 22.70 2.55 9.37
CA ALA A 202 23.28 1.45 10.13
C ALA A 202 23.83 1.96 11.47
N GLU A 203 23.61 1.20 12.55
CA GLU A 203 24.06 1.54 13.91
C GLU A 203 23.54 2.91 14.41
N ASN A 204 22.34 3.29 14.00
CA ASN A 204 21.70 4.53 14.38
C ASN A 204 20.47 4.26 15.26
#